data_6fed92f26a7b8a29413dcd3576181f3f
#
_entry.id   6fed92f26a7b8a29413dcd3576181f3f
#
_cell.length_a   1.000
_cell.length_b   1.000
_cell.length_c   1.000
_cell.angle_alpha   90.00
_cell.angle_beta   90.00
_cell.angle_gamma   90.00
#
_symmetry.space_group_name_H-M   'P 1'
#
loop_
_entity.id
_entity.type
_entity.pdbx_description
1 polymer ?
#
loop_
_entity_poly.entity_id
_entity_poly.type
_entity_poly.pdbx_seq_one_letter_code
_entity_poly.pdbx_strand_id
1 'polypeptide(L)'
;MFNSGWFILIPLSIPTTKPTSVCIVSGGLDSVCYAASLAANEGYELYLLTFEYGQRAQREIKRARYFARVLKARDHKIADMSFMRSLYNRSNALTDNMQALSREFSHSLVVPIRNAVFLTIAAAWAMSINAKVVAYGAHTGDTLHYPDCRPAFVRSINEALNTAESDSIMSGLRHEIMILSPAVIGLDKSALLRIGYKILGNKIFQTWSCYSDGIRLDRDYLHCGWCESCINRKSAFTSAQIEDKTRYATESHIIKHKSKGK
;
A
#
# COMPACT_ATOMS: atom_id res chain seq x y z
N MET A 1 67.77 -1.14 13.47
CA MET A 1 66.65 -1.09 14.44
C MET A 1 65.37 -0.99 13.64
N PHE A 2 64.63 -2.09 13.53
CA PHE A 2 63.40 -2.18 12.76
C PHE A 2 62.22 -1.73 13.61
N ASN A 3 61.51 -0.70 13.16
CA ASN A 3 60.34 -0.18 13.86
C ASN A 3 59.11 -0.92 13.29
N SER A 4 58.57 -1.87 14.03
CA SER A 4 57.37 -2.66 13.68
C SER A 4 56.10 -1.82 13.97
N GLY A 5 55.58 -1.19 12.90
CA GLY A 5 54.28 -0.53 12.96
C GLY A 5 53.15 -1.55 13.13
N TRP A 6 52.46 -1.51 14.25
CA TRP A 6 51.22 -2.28 14.49
C TRP A 6 50.07 -1.62 13.71
N PHE A 7 49.66 -2.24 12.61
CA PHE A 7 48.38 -1.92 11.98
C PHE A 7 47.23 -2.49 12.85
N ILE A 8 46.58 -1.61 13.57
CA ILE A 8 45.32 -1.95 14.23
C ILE A 8 44.28 -2.04 13.13
N LEU A 9 43.91 -3.25 12.72
CA LEU A 9 42.74 -3.51 11.92
C LEU A 9 41.52 -3.22 12.81
N ILE A 10 40.93 -2.06 12.64
CA ILE A 10 39.58 -1.76 13.19
C ILE A 10 38.61 -2.62 12.40
N PRO A 11 37.89 -3.59 13.01
CA PRO A 11 36.87 -4.32 12.32
C PRO A 11 35.77 -3.32 11.96
N LEU A 12 35.55 -3.11 10.67
CA LEU A 12 34.34 -2.47 10.16
C LEU A 12 33.17 -3.33 10.61
N SER A 13 32.53 -2.95 11.71
CA SER A 13 31.30 -3.57 12.15
C SER A 13 30.24 -3.28 11.09
N ILE A 14 29.95 -4.25 10.26
CA ILE A 14 28.77 -4.23 9.38
C ILE A 14 27.58 -4.09 10.31
N PRO A 15 26.71 -3.08 10.14
CA PRO A 15 25.54 -2.94 11.00
C PRO A 15 24.69 -4.20 10.87
N THR A 16 24.53 -4.94 11.95
CA THR A 16 23.78 -6.21 12.02
C THR A 16 22.28 -6.01 11.99
N THR A 17 21.79 -4.76 11.95
CA THR A 17 20.37 -4.43 11.93
C THR A 17 19.89 -4.16 10.51
N LYS A 18 18.81 -4.88 10.12
CA LYS A 18 18.14 -4.64 8.84
C LYS A 18 17.62 -3.21 8.74
N PRO A 19 17.68 -2.57 7.57
CA PRO A 19 17.05 -1.27 7.37
C PRO A 19 15.54 -1.39 7.63
N THR A 20 14.94 -0.36 8.21
CA THR A 20 13.54 -0.36 8.62
C THR A 20 12.69 0.49 7.68
N SER A 21 11.52 -0.02 7.30
CA SER A 21 10.55 0.69 6.46
C SER A 21 9.16 0.69 7.10
N VAL A 22 8.47 1.83 7.08
CA VAL A 22 7.04 1.92 7.33
C VAL A 22 6.31 1.83 6.00
N CYS A 23 5.56 0.75 5.80
CA CYS A 23 4.81 0.51 4.57
C CYS A 23 3.32 0.73 4.77
N ILE A 24 2.70 1.59 3.97
CA ILE A 24 1.25 1.75 3.90
C ILE A 24 0.68 0.56 3.15
N VAL A 25 -0.05 -0.31 3.85
CA VAL A 25 -0.61 -1.55 3.28
C VAL A 25 -2.12 -1.59 3.51
N SER A 26 -2.89 -1.45 2.43
CA SER A 26 -4.36 -1.56 2.48
C SER A 26 -4.86 -3.01 2.52
N GLY A 27 -4.02 -3.98 2.15
CA GLY A 27 -4.42 -5.36 1.87
C GLY A 27 -4.80 -5.58 0.40
N GLY A 28 -4.74 -4.54 -0.42
CA GLY A 28 -4.85 -4.56 -1.87
C GLY A 28 -3.60 -5.13 -2.55
N LEU A 29 -3.74 -5.50 -3.83
CA LEU A 29 -2.71 -6.15 -4.62
C LEU A 29 -1.39 -5.36 -4.61
N ASP A 30 -1.46 -4.07 -4.95
CA ASP A 30 -0.29 -3.24 -5.23
C ASP A 30 0.53 -2.99 -3.96
N SER A 31 -0.12 -2.56 -2.88
CA SER A 31 0.53 -2.28 -1.60
C SER A 31 1.18 -3.52 -0.98
N VAL A 32 0.52 -4.69 -1.12
CA VAL A 32 1.04 -5.97 -0.61
C VAL A 32 2.23 -6.45 -1.43
N CYS A 33 2.16 -6.35 -2.77
CA CYS A 33 3.27 -6.73 -3.64
C CYS A 33 4.50 -5.86 -3.39
N TYR A 34 4.31 -4.55 -3.21
CA TYR A 34 5.42 -3.65 -2.96
C TYR A 34 6.07 -3.88 -1.60
N ALA A 35 5.28 -4.03 -0.54
CA ALA A 35 5.81 -4.38 0.77
C ALA A 35 6.56 -5.72 0.75
N ALA A 36 6.05 -6.72 0.01
CA ALA A 36 6.74 -8.00 -0.17
C ALA A 36 8.09 -7.84 -0.89
N SER A 37 8.16 -6.98 -1.90
CA SER A 37 9.40 -6.66 -2.62
C SER A 37 10.45 -6.04 -1.69
N LEU A 38 10.07 -5.03 -0.91
CA LEU A 38 10.98 -4.38 0.04
C LEU A 38 11.57 -5.37 1.05
N ALA A 39 10.76 -6.28 1.57
CA ALA A 39 11.24 -7.29 2.51
C ALA A 39 12.16 -8.32 1.87
N ALA A 40 11.78 -8.86 0.69
CA ALA A 40 12.45 -10.01 0.09
C ALA A 40 13.65 -9.64 -0.76
N ASN A 41 13.56 -8.53 -1.53
CA ASN A 41 14.59 -8.13 -2.48
C ASN A 41 15.56 -7.10 -1.89
N GLU A 42 15.08 -6.25 -0.97
CA GLU A 42 15.85 -5.14 -0.42
C GLU A 42 16.20 -5.32 1.07
N GLY A 43 15.67 -6.39 1.69
CA GLY A 43 16.02 -6.81 3.03
C GLY A 43 15.45 -5.95 4.17
N TYR A 44 14.45 -5.10 3.90
CA TYR A 44 13.84 -4.26 4.93
C TYR A 44 13.11 -5.06 6.01
N GLU A 45 13.25 -4.65 7.26
CA GLU A 45 12.32 -4.99 8.33
C GLU A 45 11.07 -4.11 8.18
N LEU A 46 9.89 -4.75 8.06
CA LEU A 46 8.65 -4.06 7.77
C LEU A 46 7.87 -3.68 9.01
N TYR A 47 7.46 -2.43 9.09
CA TYR A 47 6.40 -1.91 9.95
C TYR A 47 5.23 -1.54 9.05
N LEU A 48 4.05 -2.13 9.25
CA LEU A 48 2.91 -1.93 8.38
C LEU A 48 1.91 -0.96 9.00
N LEU A 49 1.41 -0.04 8.17
CA LEU A 49 0.36 0.91 8.54
C LEU A 49 -0.83 0.74 7.62
N THR A 50 -1.98 0.50 8.19
CA THR A 50 -3.27 0.38 7.47
C THR A 50 -4.19 1.49 7.95
N PHE A 51 -4.92 2.11 7.04
CA PHE A 51 -5.88 3.17 7.36
C PHE A 51 -7.32 2.68 7.25
N GLU A 52 -8.10 2.93 8.28
CA GLU A 52 -9.55 2.86 8.26
C GLU A 52 -10.10 4.29 8.19
N TYR A 53 -10.46 4.75 6.98
CA TYR A 53 -10.91 6.13 6.70
C TYR A 53 -12.38 6.23 6.30
N GLY A 54 -13.17 5.20 6.63
CA GLY A 54 -14.58 5.10 6.28
C GLY A 54 -14.83 4.56 4.86
N GLN A 55 -13.83 3.89 4.27
CA GLN A 55 -13.96 3.23 2.96
C GLN A 55 -15.02 2.14 2.98
N ARG A 56 -15.67 1.94 1.83
CA ARG A 56 -16.69 0.89 1.63
C ARG A 56 -16.10 -0.52 1.72
N ALA A 57 -14.84 -0.69 1.31
CA ALA A 57 -14.14 -1.97 1.26
C ALA A 57 -13.49 -2.32 2.61
N GLN A 58 -14.29 -2.62 3.63
CA GLN A 58 -13.80 -3.00 4.97
C GLN A 58 -12.98 -4.30 4.96
N ARG A 59 -13.14 -5.12 3.91
CA ARG A 59 -12.35 -6.35 3.73
C ARG A 59 -10.88 -6.11 3.50
N GLU A 60 -10.51 -4.95 2.96
CA GLU A 60 -9.11 -4.57 2.83
C GLU A 60 -8.39 -4.66 4.17
N ILE A 61 -8.96 -4.15 5.24
CA ILE A 61 -8.37 -4.16 6.59
C ILE A 61 -8.14 -5.60 7.08
N LYS A 62 -9.11 -6.50 6.82
CA LYS A 62 -8.94 -7.93 7.17
C LYS A 62 -7.79 -8.57 6.39
N ARG A 63 -7.63 -8.21 5.12
CA ARG A 63 -6.53 -8.69 4.27
C ARG A 63 -5.19 -8.08 4.67
N ALA A 64 -5.16 -6.81 5.06
CA ALA A 64 -3.95 -6.19 5.62
C ALA A 64 -3.45 -6.93 6.87
N ARG A 65 -4.33 -7.28 7.81
CA ARG A 65 -3.99 -8.10 8.97
C ARG A 65 -3.45 -9.49 8.60
N TYR A 66 -4.02 -10.11 7.57
CA TYR A 66 -3.52 -11.39 7.04
C TYR A 66 -2.11 -11.24 6.48
N PHE A 67 -1.87 -10.23 5.65
CA PHE A 67 -0.56 -10.01 5.03
C PHE A 67 0.49 -9.51 6.02
N ALA A 68 0.14 -8.82 7.08
CA ALA A 68 1.07 -8.50 8.15
C ALA A 68 1.73 -9.76 8.73
N ARG A 69 0.96 -10.83 8.93
CA ARG A 69 1.49 -12.13 9.37
C ARG A 69 2.29 -12.84 8.28
N VAL A 70 1.79 -12.83 7.02
CA VAL A 70 2.47 -13.48 5.88
C VAL A 70 3.83 -12.86 5.62
N LEU A 71 3.92 -11.53 5.69
CA LEU A 71 5.15 -10.76 5.48
C LEU A 71 6.06 -10.73 6.72
N LYS A 72 5.60 -11.31 7.83
CA LYS A 72 6.32 -11.30 9.12
C LYS A 72 6.68 -9.87 9.55
N ALA A 73 5.72 -8.95 9.41
CA ALA A 73 5.91 -7.58 9.82
C ALA A 73 6.28 -7.50 11.30
N ARG A 74 7.22 -6.62 11.65
CA ARG A 74 7.67 -6.37 13.02
C ARG A 74 6.55 -5.81 13.89
N ASP A 75 5.76 -4.88 13.29
CA ASP A 75 4.56 -4.32 13.89
C ASP A 75 3.52 -4.03 12.80
N HIS A 76 2.25 -4.01 13.16
CA HIS A 76 1.17 -3.63 12.27
C HIS A 76 0.16 -2.77 13.00
N LYS A 77 0.10 -1.50 12.65
CA LYS A 77 -0.87 -0.55 13.20
C LYS A 77 -2.01 -0.33 12.23
N ILE A 78 -3.22 -0.20 12.78
CA ILE A 78 -4.40 0.25 12.04
C ILE A 78 -4.78 1.60 12.60
N ALA A 79 -4.62 2.64 11.80
CA ALA A 79 -5.00 3.99 12.16
C ALA A 79 -6.50 4.17 11.87
N ASP A 80 -7.29 4.35 12.91
CA ASP A 80 -8.70 4.72 12.78
C ASP A 80 -8.80 6.20 12.41
N MET A 81 -9.19 6.44 11.17
CA MET A 81 -9.46 7.73 10.60
C MET A 81 -10.90 7.80 10.06
N SER A 82 -11.81 7.01 10.64
CA SER A 82 -13.22 6.91 10.20
C SER A 82 -13.95 8.26 10.20
N PHE A 83 -13.49 9.23 11.05
CA PHE A 83 -13.96 10.61 11.04
C PHE A 83 -13.77 11.31 9.69
N MET A 84 -12.78 10.90 8.88
CA MET A 84 -12.54 11.46 7.54
C MET A 84 -13.75 11.29 6.63
N ARG A 85 -14.57 10.27 6.86
CA ARG A 85 -15.82 10.07 6.11
C ARG A 85 -16.74 11.28 6.24
N SER A 86 -16.82 11.89 7.41
CA SER A 86 -17.65 13.09 7.63
C SER A 86 -17.08 14.31 6.91
N LEU A 87 -15.75 14.45 6.84
CA LEU A 87 -15.08 15.53 6.13
C LEU A 87 -15.22 15.39 4.61
N TYR A 88 -15.10 14.16 4.09
CA TYR A 88 -15.28 13.89 2.67
C TYR A 88 -16.74 13.98 2.24
N ASN A 89 -17.68 13.80 3.17
CA ASN A 89 -19.11 13.82 2.92
C ASN A 89 -19.48 12.93 1.71
N ARG A 90 -20.21 13.48 0.74
CA ARG A 90 -20.59 12.79 -0.52
C ARG A 90 -19.66 13.11 -1.69
N SER A 91 -18.42 13.57 -1.44
CA SER A 91 -17.50 13.99 -2.49
C SER A 91 -16.98 12.85 -3.36
N ASN A 92 -17.02 11.59 -2.86
CA ASN A 92 -16.47 10.46 -3.60
C ASN A 92 -17.21 9.14 -3.33
N ALA A 93 -17.16 8.23 -4.32
CA ALA A 93 -17.85 6.95 -4.28
C ALA A 93 -17.14 5.89 -3.38
N LEU A 94 -15.91 6.13 -2.94
CA LEU A 94 -15.18 5.16 -2.12
C LEU A 94 -15.58 5.24 -0.63
N THR A 95 -16.12 6.38 -0.19
CA THR A 95 -16.59 6.59 1.19
C THR A 95 -18.11 6.75 1.28
N ASP A 96 -18.80 7.01 0.17
CA ASP A 96 -20.26 7.14 0.11
C ASP A 96 -20.90 5.90 -0.51
N ASN A 97 -21.65 5.14 0.28
CA ASN A 97 -22.36 3.95 -0.18
C ASN A 97 -23.54 4.24 -1.13
N MET A 98 -24.02 5.47 -1.17
CA MET A 98 -25.13 5.88 -2.05
C MET A 98 -24.67 6.12 -3.49
N GLN A 99 -23.39 6.39 -3.72
CA GLN A 99 -22.85 6.56 -5.05
C GLN A 99 -22.56 5.21 -5.72
N ALA A 100 -22.86 5.13 -7.02
CA ALA A 100 -22.52 3.96 -7.82
C ALA A 100 -21.01 3.89 -8.06
N LEU A 101 -20.44 2.69 -7.98
CA LEU A 101 -19.07 2.44 -8.43
C LEU A 101 -19.05 2.36 -9.95
N SER A 102 -18.08 3.02 -10.59
CA SER A 102 -17.92 2.97 -12.04
C SER A 102 -17.09 1.76 -12.50
N ARG A 103 -17.19 1.43 -13.80
CA ARG A 103 -16.35 0.43 -14.48
C ARG A 103 -15.03 1.01 -14.96
N GLU A 104 -15.03 2.30 -15.21
CA GLU A 104 -13.90 3.07 -15.71
C GLU A 104 -13.52 4.13 -14.68
N PHE A 105 -12.33 4.72 -14.86
CA PHE A 105 -11.94 5.83 -14.02
C PHE A 105 -12.97 6.96 -14.07
N SER A 106 -13.31 7.48 -12.92
CA SER A 106 -14.17 8.64 -12.73
C SER A 106 -13.62 9.47 -11.58
N HIS A 107 -13.76 10.80 -11.67
CA HIS A 107 -13.39 11.69 -10.58
C HIS A 107 -14.10 11.40 -9.26
N SER A 108 -15.26 10.74 -9.30
CA SER A 108 -15.95 10.24 -8.10
C SER A 108 -15.18 9.16 -7.33
N LEU A 109 -14.14 8.55 -7.93
CA LEU A 109 -13.25 7.59 -7.25
C LEU A 109 -12.08 8.29 -6.54
N VAL A 110 -11.89 9.59 -6.76
CA VAL A 110 -10.81 10.36 -6.14
C VAL A 110 -11.23 10.81 -4.74
N VAL A 111 -10.53 10.33 -3.74
CA VAL A 111 -10.64 10.85 -2.37
C VAL A 111 -9.65 12.01 -2.23
N PRO A 112 -10.10 13.24 -1.97
CA PRO A 112 -9.23 14.42 -1.99
C PRO A 112 -8.00 14.27 -1.09
N ILE A 113 -6.80 14.53 -1.62
CA ILE A 113 -5.50 14.53 -0.93
C ILE A 113 -5.22 13.32 -0.04
N ARG A 114 -5.88 12.18 -0.29
CA ARG A 114 -5.79 11.01 0.58
C ARG A 114 -4.36 10.52 0.80
N ASN A 115 -3.56 10.42 -0.28
CA ASN A 115 -2.19 9.95 -0.15
C ASN A 115 -1.31 10.94 0.61
N ALA A 116 -1.53 12.26 0.48
CA ALA A 116 -0.82 13.26 1.29
C ALA A 116 -1.06 13.04 2.79
N VAL A 117 -2.31 12.86 3.20
CA VAL A 117 -2.68 12.60 4.60
C VAL A 117 -2.04 11.30 5.09
N PHE A 118 -2.14 10.22 4.32
CA PHE A 118 -1.59 8.92 4.70
C PHE A 118 -0.06 8.94 4.82
N LEU A 119 0.61 9.59 3.88
CA LEU A 119 2.08 9.72 3.89
C LEU A 119 2.56 10.55 5.07
N THR A 120 1.85 11.63 5.44
CA THR A 120 2.19 12.45 6.61
C THR A 120 2.11 11.64 7.90
N ILE A 121 1.06 10.86 8.10
CA ILE A 121 0.90 10.01 9.29
C ILE A 121 1.96 8.88 9.31
N ALA A 122 2.22 8.27 8.15
CA ALA A 122 3.24 7.24 8.04
C ALA A 122 4.65 7.79 8.34
N ALA A 123 4.95 9.01 7.88
CA ALA A 123 6.19 9.72 8.16
C ALA A 123 6.36 10.00 9.66
N ALA A 124 5.32 10.47 10.33
CA ALA A 124 5.35 10.70 11.77
C ALA A 124 5.69 9.42 12.54
N TRP A 125 5.10 8.28 12.14
CA TRP A 125 5.47 7.00 12.76
C TRP A 125 6.88 6.56 12.36
N ALA A 126 7.29 6.70 11.11
CA ALA A 126 8.64 6.35 10.67
C ALA A 126 9.71 7.12 11.46
N MET A 127 9.55 8.44 11.60
CA MET A 127 10.46 9.28 12.38
C MET A 127 10.47 8.90 13.87
N SER A 128 9.34 8.51 14.44
CA SER A 128 9.25 8.11 15.85
C SER A 128 9.97 6.80 16.18
N ILE A 129 10.16 5.92 15.18
CA ILE A 129 10.87 4.65 15.33
C ILE A 129 12.24 4.64 14.62
N ASN A 130 12.70 5.80 14.16
CA ASN A 130 13.93 5.98 13.40
C ASN A 130 14.01 5.10 12.12
N ALA A 131 12.86 4.83 11.47
CA ALA A 131 12.82 4.24 10.15
C ALA A 131 13.17 5.28 9.08
N LYS A 132 13.98 4.87 8.08
CA LYS A 132 14.45 5.76 7.02
C LYS A 132 13.55 5.78 5.79
N VAL A 133 12.61 4.84 5.68
CA VAL A 133 11.77 4.67 4.49
C VAL A 133 10.31 4.66 4.87
N VAL A 134 9.51 5.42 4.12
CA VAL A 134 8.06 5.31 4.04
C VAL A 134 7.70 4.81 2.65
N ALA A 135 6.90 3.75 2.56
CA ALA A 135 6.55 3.14 1.27
C ALA A 135 5.04 3.01 1.09
N TYR A 136 4.56 3.21 -0.15
CA TYR A 136 3.17 3.00 -0.51
C TYR A 136 3.03 2.43 -1.93
N GLY A 137 1.90 1.81 -2.23
CA GLY A 137 1.73 0.96 -3.41
C GLY A 137 1.32 1.67 -4.71
N ALA A 138 1.53 3.00 -4.87
CA ALA A 138 1.22 3.69 -6.11
C ALA A 138 2.16 3.28 -7.24
N HIS A 139 1.60 2.84 -8.37
CA HIS A 139 2.35 2.43 -9.56
C HIS A 139 2.22 3.46 -10.70
N THR A 140 2.98 3.27 -11.81
CA THR A 140 3.00 4.25 -12.91
C THR A 140 1.61 4.50 -13.52
N GLY A 141 0.74 3.49 -13.58
CA GLY A 141 -0.63 3.65 -14.07
C GLY A 141 -1.49 4.60 -13.22
N ASP A 142 -1.23 4.68 -11.92
CA ASP A 142 -1.96 5.60 -11.03
C ASP A 142 -1.62 7.07 -11.32
N THR A 143 -0.41 7.36 -11.81
CA THR A 143 0.04 8.71 -12.08
C THR A 143 -0.77 9.44 -13.16
N LEU A 144 -1.47 8.68 -14.00
CA LEU A 144 -2.33 9.23 -15.04
C LEU A 144 -3.56 9.94 -14.44
N HIS A 145 -4.11 9.37 -13.37
CA HIS A 145 -5.40 9.77 -12.80
C HIS A 145 -5.28 10.44 -11.44
N TYR A 146 -4.21 10.11 -10.67
CA TYR A 146 -4.01 10.58 -9.30
C TYR A 146 -2.74 11.43 -9.20
N PRO A 147 -2.86 12.78 -9.15
CA PRO A 147 -1.70 13.68 -9.05
C PRO A 147 -0.81 13.39 -7.83
N ASP A 148 -1.41 12.92 -6.72
CA ASP A 148 -0.72 12.55 -5.48
C ASP A 148 -0.01 11.18 -5.53
N CYS A 149 0.01 10.55 -6.72
CA CYS A 149 0.85 9.39 -7.03
C CYS A 149 2.07 9.73 -7.90
N ARG A 150 2.15 10.97 -8.42
CA ARG A 150 3.21 11.38 -9.36
C ARG A 150 4.55 11.56 -8.65
N PRO A 151 5.70 11.23 -9.29
CA PRO A 151 7.03 11.44 -8.70
C PRO A 151 7.29 12.88 -8.26
N ALA A 152 6.73 13.88 -8.96
CA ALA A 152 6.84 15.29 -8.57
C ALA A 152 6.21 15.56 -7.20
N PHE A 153 4.98 15.06 -6.98
CA PHE A 153 4.31 15.17 -5.68
C PHE A 153 5.10 14.46 -4.58
N VAL A 154 5.62 13.25 -4.87
CA VAL A 154 6.41 12.49 -3.89
C VAL A 154 7.65 13.25 -3.46
N ARG A 155 8.36 13.90 -4.39
CA ARG A 155 9.51 14.76 -4.05
C ARG A 155 9.11 15.92 -3.15
N SER A 156 8.05 16.64 -3.51
CA SER A 156 7.60 17.82 -2.75
C SER A 156 7.16 17.48 -1.32
N ILE A 157 6.39 16.41 -1.15
CA ILE A 157 5.95 16.00 0.20
C ILE A 157 7.13 15.45 1.02
N ASN A 158 8.06 14.73 0.40
CA ASN A 158 9.27 14.24 1.05
C ASN A 158 10.12 15.40 1.58
N GLU A 159 10.33 16.43 0.78
CA GLU A 159 11.04 17.65 1.17
C GLU A 159 10.33 18.37 2.30
N ALA A 160 9.01 18.58 2.18
CA ALA A 160 8.22 19.26 3.20
C ALA A 160 8.29 18.55 4.57
N LEU A 161 8.20 17.21 4.59
CA LEU A 161 8.23 16.42 5.83
C LEU A 161 9.61 16.42 6.47
N ASN A 162 10.70 16.34 5.70
CA ASN A 162 12.05 16.45 6.24
C ASN A 162 12.35 17.88 6.72
N THR A 163 11.86 18.91 6.02
CA THR A 163 11.98 20.30 6.44
C THR A 163 11.27 20.55 7.77
N ALA A 164 10.09 19.95 7.97
CA ALA A 164 9.33 20.08 9.22
C ALA A 164 10.07 19.52 10.46
N GLU A 165 11.01 18.60 10.27
CA GLU A 165 11.82 17.98 11.33
C GLU A 165 13.31 18.34 11.23
N SER A 166 13.66 19.40 10.51
CA SER A 166 15.06 19.78 10.19
C SER A 166 15.96 19.88 11.40
N ASP A 167 15.48 20.49 12.48
CA ASP A 167 16.28 20.69 13.71
C ASP A 167 16.56 19.35 14.41
N SER A 168 15.57 18.45 14.44
CA SER A 168 15.72 17.11 15.00
C SER A 168 16.67 16.25 14.15
N ILE A 169 16.65 16.44 12.83
CA ILE A 169 17.53 15.74 11.88
C ILE A 169 18.97 16.28 12.03
N MET A 170 19.17 17.60 12.04
CA MET A 170 20.49 18.22 12.19
C MET A 170 21.15 17.87 13.51
N SER A 171 20.38 17.75 14.59
CA SER A 171 20.90 17.33 15.90
C SER A 171 21.17 15.82 16.02
N GLY A 172 20.84 15.03 15.00
CA GLY A 172 20.98 13.56 15.01
C GLY A 172 19.94 12.82 15.86
N LEU A 173 18.92 13.50 16.35
CA LEU A 173 17.83 12.88 17.10
C LEU A 173 16.95 12.01 16.21
N ARG A 174 16.78 12.40 14.95
CA ARG A 174 15.99 11.70 13.92
C ARG A 174 16.79 11.52 12.63
N HIS A 175 16.35 10.62 11.79
CA HIS A 175 16.89 10.46 10.45
C HIS A 175 15.95 11.11 9.42
N GLU A 176 16.53 11.59 8.32
CA GLU A 176 15.75 11.89 7.12
C GLU A 176 14.98 10.64 6.68
N ILE A 177 13.76 10.86 6.22
CA ILE A 177 12.97 9.81 5.59
C ILE A 177 13.03 9.95 4.07
N MET A 178 12.87 8.81 3.40
CA MET A 178 12.69 8.73 1.95
C MET A 178 11.35 8.08 1.65
N ILE A 179 10.52 8.74 0.83
CA ILE A 179 9.24 8.18 0.39
C ILE A 179 9.44 7.42 -0.91
N LEU A 180 9.07 6.14 -0.92
CA LEU A 180 9.19 5.24 -2.05
C LEU A 180 7.82 4.74 -2.53
N SER A 181 7.70 4.58 -3.85
CA SER A 181 6.58 3.90 -4.47
C SER A 181 7.01 3.23 -5.79
N PRO A 182 6.27 2.24 -6.27
CA PRO A 182 6.48 1.67 -7.60
C PRO A 182 6.53 2.73 -8.72
N ALA A 183 5.70 3.79 -8.63
CA ALA A 183 5.68 4.88 -9.59
C ALA A 183 7.02 5.66 -9.65
N VAL A 184 7.66 5.88 -8.49
CA VAL A 184 8.95 6.58 -8.41
C VAL A 184 10.08 5.81 -9.10
N ILE A 185 10.02 4.47 -9.03
CA ILE A 185 11.02 3.58 -9.65
C ILE A 185 10.58 3.02 -11.01
N GLY A 186 9.49 3.57 -11.59
CA GLY A 186 9.06 3.24 -12.95
C GLY A 186 8.34 1.90 -13.12
N LEU A 187 7.86 1.28 -12.04
CA LEU A 187 7.12 0.02 -12.11
C LEU A 187 5.63 0.24 -12.39
N ASP A 188 5.11 -0.48 -13.37
CA ASP A 188 3.69 -0.61 -13.63
C ASP A 188 3.05 -1.73 -12.78
N LYS A 189 1.72 -1.80 -12.81
CA LYS A 189 0.95 -2.79 -12.05
C LYS A 189 1.29 -4.23 -12.42
N SER A 190 1.56 -4.51 -13.69
CA SER A 190 1.86 -5.87 -14.16
C SER A 190 3.27 -6.32 -13.76
N ALA A 191 4.24 -5.42 -13.80
CA ALA A 191 5.59 -5.68 -13.32
C ALA A 191 5.60 -5.90 -11.80
N LEU A 192 4.89 -5.05 -11.06
CA LEU A 192 4.72 -5.17 -9.61
C LEU A 192 4.04 -6.50 -9.24
N LEU A 193 3.02 -6.90 -10.00
CA LEU A 193 2.33 -8.18 -9.82
C LEU A 193 3.27 -9.37 -10.05
N ARG A 194 4.10 -9.35 -11.11
CA ARG A 194 5.09 -10.41 -11.36
C ARG A 194 6.07 -10.57 -10.20
N ILE A 195 6.59 -9.45 -9.65
CA ILE A 195 7.45 -9.45 -8.48
C ILE A 195 6.72 -10.06 -7.27
N GLY A 196 5.52 -9.56 -6.98
CA GLY A 196 4.70 -10.03 -5.87
C GLY A 196 4.34 -11.52 -5.98
N TYR A 197 4.01 -12.00 -7.19
CA TYR A 197 3.69 -13.41 -7.41
C TYR A 197 4.90 -14.33 -7.20
N LYS A 198 6.09 -13.91 -7.65
CA LYS A 198 7.34 -14.65 -7.41
C LYS A 198 7.62 -14.84 -5.92
N ILE A 199 7.29 -13.84 -5.09
CA ILE A 199 7.56 -13.86 -3.64
C ILE A 199 6.45 -14.57 -2.87
N LEU A 200 5.19 -14.26 -3.16
CA LEU A 200 4.02 -14.68 -2.38
C LEU A 200 3.36 -15.95 -2.92
N GLY A 201 3.60 -16.32 -4.18
CA GLY A 201 2.93 -17.41 -4.86
C GLY A 201 1.40 -17.25 -4.81
N ASN A 202 0.69 -18.34 -4.58
CA ASN A 202 -0.77 -18.35 -4.54
C ASN A 202 -1.38 -17.49 -3.42
N LYS A 203 -0.61 -17.05 -2.42
CA LYS A 203 -1.12 -16.14 -1.39
C LYS A 203 -1.56 -14.79 -1.96
N ILE A 204 -1.05 -14.38 -3.13
CA ILE A 204 -1.42 -13.13 -3.79
C ILE A 204 -2.92 -13.03 -4.09
N PHE A 205 -3.59 -14.17 -4.34
CA PHE A 205 -5.03 -14.23 -4.58
C PHE A 205 -5.87 -13.92 -3.34
N GLN A 206 -5.24 -13.82 -2.15
CA GLN A 206 -5.89 -13.39 -0.91
C GLN A 206 -5.93 -11.86 -0.76
N THR A 207 -5.26 -11.09 -1.64
CA THR A 207 -5.37 -9.61 -1.66
C THR A 207 -6.77 -9.17 -2.05
N TRP A 208 -7.22 -8.01 -1.54
CA TRP A 208 -8.54 -7.47 -1.84
C TRP A 208 -8.43 -6.19 -2.65
N SER A 209 -8.93 -6.18 -3.88
CA SER A 209 -8.90 -4.99 -4.76
C SER A 209 -10.27 -4.38 -4.98
N CYS A 210 -11.37 -5.11 -4.72
CA CYS A 210 -12.71 -4.61 -4.96
C CYS A 210 -13.00 -3.35 -4.12
N TYR A 211 -13.58 -2.32 -4.73
CA TYR A 211 -13.97 -1.08 -4.05
C TYR A 211 -15.16 -1.21 -3.08
N SER A 212 -15.70 -2.42 -2.94
CA SER A 212 -16.72 -2.75 -1.96
C SER A 212 -16.32 -4.01 -1.19
N ASP A 213 -17.12 -4.39 -0.20
CA ASP A 213 -16.95 -5.67 0.49
C ASP A 213 -17.29 -6.89 -0.40
N GLY A 214 -17.55 -6.65 -1.69
CA GLY A 214 -17.86 -7.70 -2.66
C GLY A 214 -19.25 -8.31 -2.49
N ILE A 215 -19.43 -9.48 -3.08
CA ILE A 215 -20.69 -10.23 -3.02
C ILE A 215 -20.52 -11.41 -2.07
N ARG A 216 -21.38 -11.50 -1.05
CA ARG A 216 -21.36 -12.62 -0.11
C ARG A 216 -21.89 -13.90 -0.78
N LEU A 217 -21.10 -14.95 -0.71
CA LEU A 217 -21.48 -16.30 -1.13
C LEU A 217 -21.20 -17.27 0.04
N ASP A 218 -22.26 -17.70 0.70
CA ASP A 218 -22.20 -18.54 1.89
C ASP A 218 -21.34 -17.93 3.02
N ARG A 219 -20.21 -18.56 3.33
CA ARG A 219 -19.26 -18.10 4.34
C ARG A 219 -18.12 -17.27 3.78
N ASP A 220 -18.08 -17.07 2.45
CA ASP A 220 -17.00 -16.37 1.75
C ASP A 220 -17.54 -15.13 1.00
N TYR A 221 -16.62 -14.40 0.38
CA TYR A 221 -16.92 -13.20 -0.37
C TYR A 221 -16.14 -13.19 -1.67
N LEU A 222 -16.85 -12.80 -2.72
CA LEU A 222 -16.30 -12.67 -4.07
C LEU A 222 -16.04 -11.21 -4.38
N HIS A 223 -14.97 -10.91 -5.10
CA HIS A 223 -14.83 -9.61 -5.74
C HIS A 223 -16.04 -9.36 -6.64
N CYS A 224 -16.53 -8.13 -6.75
CA CYS A 224 -17.71 -7.87 -7.59
C CYS A 224 -17.47 -8.19 -9.08
N GLY A 225 -16.21 -8.08 -9.53
CA GLY A 225 -15.78 -8.45 -10.88
C GLY A 225 -16.02 -7.37 -11.94
N TRP A 226 -16.66 -6.24 -11.59
CA TRP A 226 -17.08 -5.21 -12.54
C TRP A 226 -16.68 -3.78 -12.18
N CYS A 227 -16.35 -3.45 -10.93
CA CYS A 227 -15.84 -2.11 -10.60
C CYS A 227 -14.47 -1.89 -11.24
N GLU A 228 -14.08 -0.63 -11.43
CA GLU A 228 -12.83 -0.23 -12.07
C GLU A 228 -11.62 -0.99 -11.50
N SER A 229 -11.47 -1.10 -10.17
CA SER A 229 -10.36 -1.83 -9.56
C SER A 229 -10.38 -3.34 -9.82
N CYS A 230 -11.58 -3.96 -9.95
CA CYS A 230 -11.68 -5.36 -10.35
C CYS A 230 -11.27 -5.56 -11.82
N ILE A 231 -11.63 -4.63 -12.70
CA ILE A 231 -11.23 -4.64 -14.12
C ILE A 231 -9.72 -4.47 -14.23
N ASN A 232 -9.15 -3.49 -13.54
CA ASN A 232 -7.70 -3.26 -13.52
C ASN A 232 -6.92 -4.43 -12.94
N ARG A 233 -7.49 -5.13 -11.94
CA ARG A 233 -6.90 -6.36 -11.42
C ARG A 233 -6.83 -7.46 -12.48
N LYS A 234 -7.94 -7.76 -13.18
CA LYS A 234 -7.99 -8.75 -14.26
C LYS A 234 -7.00 -8.40 -15.37
N SER A 235 -6.98 -7.14 -15.80
CA SER A 235 -6.03 -6.65 -16.82
C SER A 235 -4.58 -6.84 -16.38
N ALA A 236 -4.25 -6.55 -15.11
CA ALA A 236 -2.89 -6.73 -14.59
C ALA A 236 -2.45 -8.20 -14.63
N PHE A 237 -3.32 -9.14 -14.25
CA PHE A 237 -3.02 -10.59 -14.35
C PHE A 237 -2.81 -11.03 -15.79
N THR A 238 -3.66 -10.57 -16.73
CA THR A 238 -3.51 -10.85 -18.17
C THR A 238 -2.17 -10.31 -18.69
N SER A 239 -1.86 -9.04 -18.40
CA SER A 239 -0.61 -8.41 -18.86
C SER A 239 0.64 -8.99 -18.19
N ALA A 240 0.52 -9.52 -16.98
CA ALA A 240 1.58 -10.23 -16.28
C ALA A 240 1.79 -11.66 -16.79
N GLN A 241 0.86 -12.19 -17.61
CA GLN A 241 0.80 -13.59 -18.04
C GLN A 241 0.70 -14.58 -16.87
N ILE A 242 -0.06 -14.21 -15.83
CA ILE A 242 -0.33 -15.04 -14.65
C ILE A 242 -1.82 -15.39 -14.65
N GLU A 243 -2.14 -16.67 -14.49
CA GLU A 243 -3.53 -17.11 -14.34
C GLU A 243 -4.17 -16.47 -13.10
N ASP A 244 -5.27 -15.72 -13.31
CA ASP A 244 -5.98 -15.06 -12.20
C ASP A 244 -6.92 -16.04 -11.50
N LYS A 245 -6.51 -16.55 -10.36
CA LYS A 245 -7.31 -17.43 -9.48
C LYS A 245 -8.18 -16.65 -8.48
N THR A 246 -8.33 -15.33 -8.67
CA THR A 246 -9.22 -14.51 -7.85
C THR A 246 -10.68 -14.91 -8.09
N ARG A 247 -11.45 -15.06 -7.02
CA ARG A 247 -12.87 -15.40 -7.11
C ARG A 247 -13.70 -14.13 -7.35
N TYR A 248 -14.36 -14.07 -8.52
CA TYR A 248 -15.25 -12.99 -8.92
C TYR A 248 -16.70 -13.43 -8.92
N ALA A 249 -17.60 -12.49 -8.63
CA ALA A 249 -19.04 -12.72 -8.77
C ALA A 249 -19.42 -12.80 -10.25
N THR A 250 -20.36 -13.70 -10.55
CA THR A 250 -21.05 -13.80 -11.84
C THR A 250 -22.35 -12.99 -11.81
N GLU A 251 -22.94 -12.74 -12.97
CA GLU A 251 -24.24 -12.04 -13.06
C GLU A 251 -25.33 -12.73 -12.22
N SER A 252 -25.36 -14.06 -12.21
CA SER A 252 -26.29 -14.83 -11.39
C SER A 252 -26.13 -14.59 -9.88
N HIS A 253 -24.90 -14.38 -9.39
CA HIS A 253 -24.66 -14.02 -8.00
C HIS A 253 -25.18 -12.62 -7.68
N ILE A 254 -25.04 -11.66 -8.60
CA ILE A 254 -25.49 -10.28 -8.42
C ILE A 254 -27.03 -10.21 -8.34
N ILE A 255 -27.74 -10.96 -9.21
CA ILE A 255 -29.22 -11.02 -9.22
C ILE A 255 -29.75 -11.61 -7.90
N LYS A 256 -29.16 -12.73 -7.43
CA LYS A 256 -29.55 -13.34 -6.15
C LYS A 256 -29.30 -12.44 -4.94
N HIS A 257 -28.27 -11.60 -4.99
CA HIS A 257 -27.97 -10.66 -3.90
C HIS A 257 -28.98 -9.52 -3.83
N LYS A 258 -29.43 -9.00 -4.98
CA LYS A 258 -30.46 -7.95 -5.07
C LYS A 258 -31.83 -8.41 -4.63
N SER A 259 -32.19 -9.70 -4.83
CA SER A 259 -33.43 -10.27 -4.43
C SER A 259 -33.56 -10.58 -2.93
N LYS A 260 -32.45 -10.69 -2.20
CA LYS A 260 -32.40 -10.93 -0.75
C LYS A 260 -32.34 -9.66 0.10
N GLY A 261 -32.20 -8.50 -0.53
CA GLY A 261 -32.13 -7.19 0.12
C GLY A 261 -33.42 -6.36 0.00
N LYS A 262 -34.50 -6.98 -0.44
CA LYS A 262 -35.89 -6.50 -0.34
C LYS A 262 -36.56 -7.34 0.77
#